data_2bda6bcd79bbc6bc15894610a0b30777
#
_entry.id   2bda6bcd79bbc6bc15894610a0b30777
#
_cell.length_a   1.000
_cell.length_b   1.000
_cell.length_c   1.000
_cell.angle_alpha   90.00
_cell.angle_beta   90.00
_cell.angle_gamma   90.00
#
_symmetry.space_group_name_H-M   'P 1'
#
loop_
_entity.id
_entity.type
_entity.pdbx_description
1 polymer ?
#
loop_
_entity_poly.entity_id
_entity_poly.type
_entity_poly.pdbx_seq_one_letter_code
_entity_poly.pdbx_strand_id
1 'polypeptide(L)'
;MTNVKQPDVSRFARLCKRLGQKRLSLLTAWELLRTLMPLSSPTMAAHYKAESATYMCLRAVERAMEVPLLSWYLFKEVPQSTVAAAKSLVDYMRKSVLDEIDSSTWLDGATKRTAINKVHSMRAHVGYPSYFGSRKQIDRVYAAYPEVDASFLKPWQGAMQLTVQWMTKNHSSFWPALLLKYDTRTPFFGRYTVGSTNAQYLPMRNRIVIPAPVLRMPMFSTAAPKAFTFGGLGGAVGHEFTHAFDPVGRHWDGRGHRRDWWSAISRDMYDKRLGCLRRSHGSAQFYAQRVQSCAKETAVPIFAQNEADAENMADFAGLMSSYNAYANLGDKEKLKELNFDSEQLFFISSCVKWCAKAGASHALRYAPWSERCNVPLKNMEEFGAAFDCPVGSPMRPVERCVFW
;
A
#
# COMPACT_ATOMS: atom_id res chain seq x y z
N MET A 1 -22.02 9.34 -4.53
CA MET A 1 -22.71 8.60 -3.46
C MET A 1 -22.17 7.18 -3.48
N THR A 2 -21.43 6.79 -2.45
CA THR A 2 -20.80 5.46 -2.34
C THR A 2 -21.90 4.46 -1.97
N ASN A 3 -22.13 3.45 -2.83
CA ASN A 3 -22.97 2.30 -2.49
C ASN A 3 -22.27 1.48 -1.38
N VAL A 4 -22.44 1.92 -0.14
CA VAL A 4 -22.23 1.06 1.03
C VAL A 4 -23.25 -0.06 0.90
N LYS A 5 -22.83 -1.33 1.06
CA LYS A 5 -23.75 -2.46 0.95
C LYS A 5 -24.98 -2.17 1.80
N GLN A 6 -26.13 -2.07 1.16
CA GLN A 6 -27.43 -1.81 1.82
C GLN A 6 -27.67 -2.62 3.12
N PRO A 7 -27.20 -3.88 3.26
CA PRO A 7 -27.34 -4.65 4.50
C PRO A 7 -26.63 -4.04 5.71
N ASP A 8 -25.43 -3.44 5.53
CA ASP A 8 -24.64 -2.95 6.67
C ASP A 8 -25.19 -1.61 7.16
N VAL A 9 -25.60 -0.73 6.25
CA VAL A 9 -26.31 0.52 6.63
C VAL A 9 -27.63 0.22 7.29
N SER A 10 -28.40 -0.76 6.78
CA SER A 10 -29.68 -1.14 7.35
C SER A 10 -29.53 -1.85 8.70
N ARG A 11 -28.46 -2.63 8.92
CA ARG A 11 -28.12 -3.22 10.23
C ARG A 11 -27.75 -2.15 11.22
N PHE A 12 -26.90 -1.20 10.83
CA PHE A 12 -26.52 -0.06 11.66
C PHE A 12 -27.73 0.82 12.00
N ALA A 13 -28.58 1.16 11.03
CA ALA A 13 -29.79 1.91 11.27
C ALA A 13 -30.75 1.19 12.23
N ARG A 14 -30.93 -0.14 12.09
CA ARG A 14 -31.72 -0.96 13.02
C ARG A 14 -31.12 -0.96 14.42
N LEU A 15 -29.78 -1.06 14.54
CA LEU A 15 -29.09 -0.98 15.83
C LEU A 15 -29.32 0.39 16.48
N CYS A 16 -29.14 1.48 15.75
CA CYS A 16 -29.40 2.83 16.22
C CYS A 16 -30.86 3.01 16.71
N LYS A 17 -31.83 2.53 15.92
CA LYS A 17 -33.24 2.57 16.29
C LYS A 17 -33.51 1.75 17.56
N ARG A 18 -32.89 0.58 17.73
CA ARG A 18 -33.03 -0.30 18.89
C ARG A 18 -32.44 0.32 20.17
N LEU A 19 -31.25 0.95 20.03
CA LEU A 19 -30.57 1.59 21.16
C LEU A 19 -31.30 2.85 21.65
N GLY A 20 -31.94 3.56 20.76
CA GLY A 20 -32.57 4.85 21.03
C GLY A 20 -31.53 5.97 21.27
N GLN A 21 -32.00 7.22 21.21
CA GLN A 21 -31.11 8.39 21.23
C GLN A 21 -30.27 8.49 22.52
N LYS A 22 -30.85 8.21 23.69
CA LYS A 22 -30.17 8.29 25.00
C LYS A 22 -28.97 7.33 25.07
N ARG A 23 -29.17 6.06 24.67
CA ARG A 23 -28.10 5.06 24.69
C ARG A 23 -27.02 5.35 23.64
N LEU A 24 -27.41 5.84 22.46
CA LEU A 24 -26.46 6.28 21.42
C LEU A 24 -25.62 7.45 21.89
N SER A 25 -26.23 8.45 22.56
CA SER A 25 -25.48 9.58 23.12
C SER A 25 -24.50 9.12 24.21
N LEU A 26 -24.90 8.18 25.08
CA LEU A 26 -24.01 7.60 26.10
C LEU A 26 -22.85 6.82 25.45
N LEU A 27 -23.12 6.02 24.42
CA LEU A 27 -22.08 5.29 23.70
C LEU A 27 -21.10 6.25 22.99
N THR A 28 -21.61 7.29 22.35
CA THR A 28 -20.79 8.33 21.72
C THR A 28 -19.95 9.08 22.74
N ALA A 29 -20.55 9.46 23.88
CA ALA A 29 -19.84 10.11 24.98
C ALA A 29 -18.75 9.22 25.56
N TRP A 30 -19.02 7.92 25.72
CA TRP A 30 -18.05 6.93 26.18
C TRP A 30 -16.86 6.80 25.20
N GLU A 31 -17.12 6.68 23.89
CA GLU A 31 -16.05 6.61 22.87
C GLU A 31 -15.23 7.89 22.82
N LEU A 32 -15.87 9.04 22.95
CA LEU A 32 -15.18 10.33 23.05
C LEU A 32 -14.30 10.38 24.30
N LEU A 33 -14.84 10.02 25.45
CA LEU A 33 -14.11 9.96 26.71
C LEU A 33 -12.92 9.01 26.60
N ARG A 34 -13.11 7.80 26.11
CA ARG A 34 -12.06 6.80 25.89
C ARG A 34 -10.95 7.32 24.97
N THR A 35 -11.30 8.14 23.99
CA THR A 35 -10.33 8.72 23.03
C THR A 35 -9.55 9.89 23.64
N LEU A 36 -10.20 10.70 24.49
CA LEU A 36 -9.60 11.91 25.05
C LEU A 36 -8.91 11.68 26.40
N MET A 37 -9.35 10.72 27.20
CA MET A 37 -8.77 10.44 28.52
C MET A 37 -7.25 10.23 28.49
N PRO A 38 -6.67 9.45 27.57
CA PRO A 38 -5.22 9.28 27.50
C PRO A 38 -4.47 10.59 27.24
N LEU A 39 -5.14 11.59 26.68
CA LEU A 39 -4.56 12.92 26.37
C LEU A 39 -4.75 13.92 27.52
N SER A 40 -5.54 13.58 28.55
CA SER A 40 -5.89 14.50 29.63
C SER A 40 -4.78 14.62 30.69
N SER A 41 -4.07 13.56 30.97
CA SER A 41 -2.93 13.57 31.90
C SER A 41 -2.00 12.36 31.69
N PRO A 42 -0.72 12.45 32.13
CA PRO A 42 0.19 11.31 32.10
C PRO A 42 -0.29 10.11 32.90
N THR A 43 -0.97 10.33 34.02
CA THR A 43 -1.56 9.26 34.87
C THR A 43 -2.64 8.50 34.11
N MET A 44 -3.50 9.18 33.40
CA MET A 44 -4.53 8.53 32.57
C MET A 44 -3.93 7.80 31.38
N ALA A 45 -2.91 8.36 30.74
CA ALA A 45 -2.17 7.69 29.67
C ALA A 45 -1.56 6.36 30.17
N ALA A 46 -0.95 6.34 31.34
CA ALA A 46 -0.37 5.14 31.95
C ALA A 46 -1.46 4.10 32.29
N HIS A 47 -2.60 4.52 32.81
CA HIS A 47 -3.71 3.64 33.16
C HIS A 47 -4.27 2.87 31.93
N TYR A 48 -4.29 3.50 30.77
CA TYR A 48 -4.70 2.86 29.51
C TYR A 48 -3.62 1.98 28.86
N LYS A 49 -2.52 1.65 29.57
CA LYS A 49 -1.36 0.96 29.01
C LYS A 49 -0.88 1.61 27.71
N ALA A 50 -1.05 2.92 27.62
CA ALA A 50 -0.62 3.68 26.48
C ALA A 50 0.91 3.62 26.39
N GLU A 51 1.43 3.63 25.18
CA GLU A 51 2.82 3.96 24.92
C GLU A 51 3.18 5.28 25.63
N SER A 52 4.46 5.62 25.74
CA SER A 52 4.89 6.78 26.52
C SER A 52 4.04 8.03 26.26
N ALA A 53 3.86 8.92 27.25
CA ALA A 53 3.10 10.16 27.11
C ALA A 53 3.58 11.00 25.90
N THR A 54 4.90 10.98 25.63
CA THR A 54 5.53 11.63 24.46
C THR A 54 4.98 11.06 23.15
N TYR A 55 4.87 9.75 23.05
CA TYR A 55 4.35 9.09 21.85
C TYR A 55 2.86 9.41 21.65
N MET A 56 2.07 9.39 22.71
CA MET A 56 0.65 9.76 22.66
C MET A 56 0.48 11.22 22.21
N CYS A 57 1.27 12.15 22.74
CA CYS A 57 1.28 13.56 22.32
C CYS A 57 1.64 13.68 20.83
N LEU A 58 2.73 13.04 20.39
CA LEU A 58 3.15 13.01 19.00
C LEU A 58 2.03 12.52 18.07
N ARG A 59 1.36 11.41 18.43
CA ARG A 59 0.25 10.87 17.65
C ARG A 59 -0.98 11.78 17.62
N ALA A 60 -1.23 12.53 18.70
CA ALA A 60 -2.32 13.50 18.72
C ALA A 60 -2.03 14.69 17.79
N VAL A 61 -0.80 15.22 17.83
CA VAL A 61 -0.37 16.32 16.94
C VAL A 61 -0.35 15.84 15.49
N GLU A 62 0.17 14.65 15.22
CA GLU A 62 0.16 14.02 13.89
C GLU A 62 -1.26 13.94 13.30
N ARG A 63 -2.26 13.65 14.13
CA ARG A 63 -3.66 13.60 13.66
C ARG A 63 -4.19 14.96 13.21
N ALA A 64 -3.80 16.02 13.88
CA ALA A 64 -4.27 17.39 13.61
C ALA A 64 -3.40 18.11 12.58
N MET A 65 -2.08 17.94 12.64
CA MET A 65 -1.09 18.76 11.95
C MET A 65 0.06 17.90 11.40
N GLU A 66 -0.22 16.83 10.67
CA GLU A 66 0.81 15.91 10.20
C GLU A 66 1.87 16.59 9.32
N VAL A 67 1.45 17.41 8.36
CA VAL A 67 2.38 18.02 7.41
C VAL A 67 3.31 19.02 8.07
N PRO A 68 2.85 19.97 8.93
CA PRO A 68 3.76 20.83 9.70
C PRO A 68 4.72 20.02 10.58
N LEU A 69 4.22 18.99 11.26
CA LEU A 69 5.03 18.13 12.12
C LEU A 69 6.18 17.46 11.37
N LEU A 70 5.90 16.98 10.17
CA LEU A 70 6.87 16.27 9.34
C LEU A 70 7.65 17.17 8.38
N SER A 71 7.30 18.45 8.28
CA SER A 71 7.82 19.36 7.25
C SER A 71 9.34 19.44 7.23
N TRP A 72 9.98 19.50 8.40
CA TRP A 72 11.43 19.51 8.49
C TRP A 72 12.06 18.27 7.86
N TYR A 73 11.52 17.08 8.19
CA TYR A 73 11.95 15.83 7.61
C TYR A 73 11.68 15.79 6.10
N LEU A 74 10.47 16.15 5.67
CA LEU A 74 10.08 16.11 4.27
C LEU A 74 10.99 16.98 3.39
N PHE A 75 11.28 18.22 3.83
CA PHE A 75 12.08 19.14 3.01
C PHE A 75 13.55 18.77 2.96
N LYS A 76 14.10 18.24 4.05
CA LYS A 76 15.50 17.82 4.12
C LYS A 76 15.74 16.47 3.43
N GLU A 77 14.93 15.48 3.76
CA GLU A 77 15.20 14.09 3.42
C GLU A 77 14.53 13.63 2.11
N VAL A 78 13.44 14.28 1.73
CA VAL A 78 12.68 13.98 0.51
C VAL A 78 12.35 15.27 -0.23
N PRO A 79 13.33 15.95 -0.83
CA PRO A 79 13.11 17.20 -1.56
C PRO A 79 12.20 16.97 -2.79
N GLN A 80 11.63 18.05 -3.32
CA GLN A 80 10.71 18.00 -4.47
C GLN A 80 11.34 17.34 -5.71
N SER A 81 12.65 17.45 -5.90
CA SER A 81 13.38 16.74 -6.97
C SER A 81 13.28 15.22 -6.83
N THR A 82 13.39 14.69 -5.60
CA THR A 82 13.20 13.26 -5.30
C THR A 82 11.76 12.83 -5.60
N VAL A 83 10.77 13.65 -5.20
CA VAL A 83 9.35 13.39 -5.51
C VAL A 83 9.11 13.38 -7.03
N ALA A 84 9.72 14.32 -7.78
CA ALA A 84 9.60 14.38 -9.23
C ALA A 84 10.21 13.16 -9.91
N ALA A 85 11.41 12.73 -9.49
CA ALA A 85 12.06 11.54 -10.02
C ALA A 85 11.26 10.26 -9.74
N ALA A 86 10.68 10.14 -8.54
CA ALA A 86 9.80 9.02 -8.21
C ALA A 86 8.50 9.02 -9.03
N LYS A 87 7.92 10.19 -9.34
CA LYS A 87 6.77 10.29 -10.26
C LYS A 87 7.10 9.79 -11.65
N SER A 88 8.27 10.16 -12.19
CA SER A 88 8.73 9.63 -13.48
C SER A 88 8.87 8.12 -13.47
N LEU A 89 9.37 7.52 -12.38
CA LEU A 89 9.41 6.07 -12.23
C LEU A 89 8.00 5.45 -12.26
N VAL A 90 7.04 6.06 -11.57
CA VAL A 90 5.62 5.61 -11.61
C VAL A 90 5.05 5.64 -13.02
N ASP A 91 5.42 6.64 -13.83
CA ASP A 91 4.97 6.74 -15.23
C ASP A 91 5.61 5.64 -16.10
N TYR A 92 6.89 5.31 -15.91
CA TYR A 92 7.52 4.14 -16.54
C TYR A 92 6.84 2.83 -16.15
N MET A 93 6.53 2.66 -14.87
CA MET A 93 5.80 1.48 -14.38
C MET A 93 4.40 1.38 -14.98
N ARG A 94 3.67 2.50 -15.07
CA ARG A 94 2.35 2.54 -15.73
C ARG A 94 2.43 2.08 -17.17
N LYS A 95 3.42 2.56 -17.92
CA LYS A 95 3.64 2.15 -19.30
C LYS A 95 3.89 0.66 -19.39
N SER A 96 4.79 0.11 -18.58
CA SER A 96 5.11 -1.32 -18.57
C SER A 96 3.87 -2.19 -18.31
N VAL A 97 3.07 -1.85 -17.29
CA VAL A 97 1.82 -2.57 -16.98
C VAL A 97 0.82 -2.49 -18.15
N LEU A 98 0.71 -1.34 -18.84
CA LEU A 98 -0.14 -1.20 -20.01
C LEU A 98 0.34 -2.09 -21.17
N ASP A 99 1.64 -2.09 -21.45
CA ASP A 99 2.25 -2.90 -22.50
C ASP A 99 2.06 -4.40 -22.23
N GLU A 100 2.18 -4.84 -20.98
CA GLU A 100 1.93 -6.23 -20.55
C GLU A 100 0.47 -6.64 -20.71
N ILE A 101 -0.48 -5.78 -20.30
CA ILE A 101 -1.90 -6.06 -20.48
C ILE A 101 -2.24 -6.11 -21.97
N ASP A 102 -1.69 -5.21 -22.79
CA ASP A 102 -1.96 -5.15 -24.23
C ASP A 102 -1.38 -6.37 -24.97
N SER A 103 -0.18 -6.80 -24.62
CA SER A 103 0.46 -7.99 -25.18
C SER A 103 -0.11 -9.31 -24.66
N SER A 104 -0.85 -9.29 -23.54
CA SER A 104 -1.44 -10.48 -22.93
C SER A 104 -2.33 -11.26 -23.91
N THR A 105 -2.06 -12.55 -24.08
CA THR A 105 -2.79 -13.44 -25.01
C THR A 105 -3.98 -14.14 -24.36
N TRP A 106 -4.08 -14.11 -23.04
CA TRP A 106 -5.11 -14.82 -22.29
C TRP A 106 -6.32 -13.96 -21.89
N LEU A 107 -6.19 -12.65 -21.97
CA LEU A 107 -7.30 -11.73 -21.80
C LEU A 107 -8.08 -11.59 -23.11
N ASP A 108 -9.39 -11.80 -23.06
CA ASP A 108 -10.26 -11.44 -24.17
C ASP A 108 -10.31 -9.92 -24.39
N GLY A 109 -10.71 -9.53 -25.61
CA GLY A 109 -10.66 -8.11 -25.99
C GLY A 109 -11.51 -7.16 -25.13
N ALA A 110 -12.62 -7.63 -24.54
CA ALA A 110 -13.48 -6.81 -23.69
C ALA A 110 -12.85 -6.60 -22.30
N THR A 111 -12.34 -7.67 -21.71
CA THR A 111 -11.64 -7.64 -20.42
C THR A 111 -10.36 -6.82 -20.54
N LYS A 112 -9.58 -7.02 -21.62
CA LYS A 112 -8.34 -6.28 -21.91
C LYS A 112 -8.61 -4.77 -21.99
N ARG A 113 -9.59 -4.31 -22.78
CA ARG A 113 -9.94 -2.88 -22.87
C ARG A 113 -10.33 -2.30 -21.51
N THR A 114 -11.07 -3.04 -20.70
CA THR A 114 -11.47 -2.58 -19.36
C THR A 114 -10.27 -2.48 -18.42
N ALA A 115 -9.33 -3.44 -18.49
CA ALA A 115 -8.09 -3.42 -17.73
C ALA A 115 -7.22 -2.22 -18.10
N ILE A 116 -7.00 -1.97 -19.39
CA ILE A 116 -6.27 -0.81 -19.92
C ILE A 116 -6.91 0.50 -19.43
N ASN A 117 -8.23 0.65 -19.55
CA ASN A 117 -8.94 1.83 -19.07
C ASN A 117 -8.80 2.02 -17.55
N LYS A 118 -8.75 0.93 -16.78
CA LYS A 118 -8.54 0.98 -15.34
C LYS A 118 -7.16 1.53 -15.00
N VAL A 119 -6.09 1.10 -15.69
CA VAL A 119 -4.73 1.61 -15.49
C VAL A 119 -4.61 3.07 -15.94
N HIS A 120 -5.21 3.46 -17.08
CA HIS A 120 -5.21 4.86 -17.54
C HIS A 120 -5.91 5.80 -16.57
N SER A 121 -7.03 5.39 -16.00
CA SER A 121 -7.80 6.19 -15.03
C SER A 121 -7.21 6.17 -13.61
N MET A 122 -6.23 5.32 -13.35
CA MET A 122 -5.59 5.19 -12.03
C MET A 122 -4.77 6.44 -11.71
N ARG A 123 -5.01 7.02 -10.54
CA ARG A 123 -4.23 8.16 -10.04
C ARG A 123 -3.12 7.69 -9.11
N ALA A 124 -1.96 8.31 -9.19
CA ALA A 124 -0.86 8.07 -8.27
C ALA A 124 -0.56 9.32 -7.42
N HIS A 125 -0.47 9.16 -6.11
CA HIS A 125 0.01 10.17 -5.19
C HIS A 125 1.38 9.74 -4.70
N VAL A 126 2.38 10.58 -4.96
CA VAL A 126 3.79 10.29 -4.67
C VAL A 126 4.34 11.36 -3.76
N GLY A 127 4.86 10.95 -2.61
CA GLY A 127 5.47 11.82 -1.62
C GLY A 127 4.44 12.74 -0.96
N TYR A 128 4.57 14.03 -1.19
CA TYR A 128 3.69 15.09 -0.68
C TYR A 128 3.43 16.15 -1.76
N PRO A 129 2.34 16.93 -1.64
CA PRO A 129 1.98 17.92 -2.65
C PRO A 129 3.00 19.06 -2.74
N SER A 130 3.19 19.58 -3.96
CA SER A 130 4.08 20.71 -4.21
C SER A 130 3.67 22.01 -3.46
N TYR A 131 2.37 22.16 -3.16
CA TYR A 131 1.89 23.32 -2.38
C TYR A 131 2.27 23.26 -0.88
N PHE A 132 2.86 22.15 -0.41
CA PHE A 132 3.56 22.06 0.87
C PHE A 132 5.09 22.15 0.72
N GLY A 133 5.58 22.56 -0.43
CA GLY A 133 7.02 22.57 -0.75
C GLY A 133 7.84 23.63 -0.05
N SER A 134 7.23 24.51 0.78
CA SER A 134 7.94 25.51 1.59
C SER A 134 7.23 25.80 2.90
N ARG A 135 8.02 26.28 3.89
CA ARG A 135 7.49 26.72 5.18
C ARG A 135 6.40 27.78 5.01
N LYS A 136 6.62 28.79 4.17
CA LYS A 136 5.64 29.84 3.88
C LYS A 136 4.30 29.32 3.38
N GLN A 137 4.32 28.25 2.58
CA GLN A 137 3.09 27.62 2.10
C GLN A 137 2.37 26.85 3.20
N ILE A 138 3.11 26.15 4.07
CA ILE A 138 2.56 25.47 5.25
C ILE A 138 1.93 26.50 6.20
N ASP A 139 2.66 27.54 6.55
CA ASP A 139 2.17 28.58 7.46
C ASP A 139 0.86 29.20 6.94
N ARG A 140 0.74 29.43 5.63
CA ARG A 140 -0.51 29.92 5.00
C ARG A 140 -1.68 28.96 5.15
N VAL A 141 -1.44 27.66 4.96
CA VAL A 141 -2.49 26.63 5.08
C VAL A 141 -2.97 26.47 6.51
N TYR A 142 -2.05 26.59 7.46
CA TYR A 142 -2.34 26.37 8.88
C TYR A 142 -2.53 27.68 9.67
N ALA A 143 -2.57 28.83 9.00
CA ALA A 143 -2.71 30.16 9.64
C ALA A 143 -3.96 30.33 10.54
N ALA A 144 -5.03 29.59 10.25
CA ALA A 144 -6.26 29.62 11.03
C ALA A 144 -6.27 28.62 12.22
N TYR A 145 -5.20 27.83 12.36
CA TYR A 145 -5.13 26.86 13.46
C TYR A 145 -4.87 27.59 14.79
N PRO A 146 -5.48 27.12 15.88
CA PRO A 146 -5.33 27.79 17.17
C PRO A 146 -3.89 27.70 17.68
N GLU A 147 -3.45 28.79 18.34
CA GLU A 147 -2.21 28.77 19.08
C GLU A 147 -2.30 27.83 20.29
N VAL A 148 -1.15 27.27 20.68
CA VAL A 148 -1.05 26.43 21.87
C VAL A 148 -1.01 27.31 23.11
N ASP A 149 -1.99 27.12 23.99
CA ASP A 149 -2.02 27.74 25.33
C ASP A 149 -1.59 26.73 26.42
N ALA A 150 -1.84 27.02 27.67
CA ALA A 150 -1.55 26.14 28.79
C ALA A 150 -2.38 24.82 28.76
N SER A 151 -3.44 24.74 27.95
CA SER A 151 -4.29 23.58 27.76
C SER A 151 -4.03 22.93 26.41
N PHE A 152 -3.62 21.67 26.39
CA PHE A 152 -3.43 20.92 25.16
C PHE A 152 -4.75 20.57 24.44
N LEU A 153 -5.80 20.19 25.21
CA LEU A 153 -7.01 19.62 24.63
C LEU A 153 -7.82 20.61 23.80
N LYS A 154 -7.95 21.86 24.27
CA LYS A 154 -8.78 22.88 23.59
C LYS A 154 -8.19 23.30 22.23
N PRO A 155 -6.91 23.69 22.12
CA PRO A 155 -6.28 23.94 20.83
C PRO A 155 -6.29 22.72 19.91
N TRP A 156 -6.02 21.54 20.43
CA TRP A 156 -6.06 20.30 19.65
C TRP A 156 -7.46 20.02 19.08
N GLN A 157 -8.52 20.21 19.85
CA GLN A 157 -9.89 20.08 19.38
C GLN A 157 -10.20 21.06 18.25
N GLY A 158 -9.81 22.32 18.40
CA GLY A 158 -9.97 23.34 17.36
C GLY A 158 -9.20 22.99 16.08
N ALA A 159 -7.96 22.54 16.22
CA ALA A 159 -7.14 22.07 15.09
C ALA A 159 -7.78 20.85 14.38
N MET A 160 -8.32 19.90 15.15
CA MET A 160 -9.03 18.73 14.59
C MET A 160 -10.30 19.14 13.83
N GLN A 161 -11.07 20.11 14.34
CA GLN A 161 -12.27 20.61 13.66
C GLN A 161 -11.90 21.27 12.32
N LEU A 162 -10.88 22.11 12.29
CA LEU A 162 -10.39 22.74 11.05
C LEU A 162 -9.87 21.70 10.06
N THR A 163 -9.11 20.72 10.52
CA THR A 163 -8.63 19.61 9.69
C THR A 163 -9.79 18.85 9.04
N VAL A 164 -10.83 18.52 9.81
CA VAL A 164 -12.03 17.83 9.29
C VAL A 164 -12.80 18.72 8.31
N GLN A 165 -13.00 20.01 8.64
CA GLN A 165 -13.68 20.95 7.73
C GLN A 165 -12.93 21.12 6.42
N TRP A 166 -11.62 21.25 6.49
CA TRP A 166 -10.77 21.37 5.31
C TRP A 166 -10.84 20.11 4.44
N MET A 167 -10.82 18.94 5.06
CA MET A 167 -10.99 17.64 4.38
C MET A 167 -12.33 17.51 3.67
N THR A 168 -13.40 18.00 4.26
CA THR A 168 -14.75 17.90 3.67
C THR A 168 -14.97 18.87 2.53
N LYS A 169 -14.33 20.05 2.56
CA LYS A 169 -14.48 21.08 1.51
C LYS A 169 -13.65 20.80 0.25
N ASN A 170 -12.54 20.08 0.35
CA ASN A 170 -11.56 19.93 -0.73
C ASN A 170 -11.54 18.50 -1.33
N HIS A 171 -12.70 17.95 -1.65
CA HIS A 171 -12.86 16.59 -2.18
C HIS A 171 -12.06 16.23 -3.44
N SER A 172 -11.56 17.21 -4.19
CA SER A 172 -10.85 17.00 -5.46
C SER A 172 -9.32 17.02 -5.36
N SER A 173 -8.76 17.45 -4.22
CA SER A 173 -7.33 17.63 -4.04
C SER A 173 -6.66 16.43 -3.33
N PHE A 174 -5.36 16.49 -3.12
CA PHE A 174 -4.50 15.49 -2.47
C PHE A 174 -5.00 14.98 -1.10
N TRP A 175 -5.83 15.74 -0.42
CA TRP A 175 -6.41 15.39 0.88
C TRP A 175 -7.19 14.08 0.95
N PRO A 176 -7.63 13.44 -0.14
CA PRO A 176 -8.09 12.06 -0.03
C PRO A 176 -7.08 11.09 0.60
N ALA A 177 -5.79 11.36 0.53
CA ALA A 177 -4.79 10.56 1.23
C ALA A 177 -4.87 10.76 2.77
N LEU A 178 -5.17 11.97 3.22
CA LEU A 178 -5.45 12.24 4.64
C LEU A 178 -6.86 11.79 5.06
N LEU A 179 -7.85 11.84 4.16
CA LEU A 179 -9.20 11.29 4.41
C LEU A 179 -9.17 9.78 4.65
N LEU A 180 -8.20 9.07 4.10
CA LEU A 180 -7.98 7.65 4.39
C LEU A 180 -7.61 7.41 5.85
N LYS A 181 -7.00 8.40 6.51
CA LYS A 181 -6.74 8.39 7.94
C LYS A 181 -8.03 8.26 8.78
N TYR A 182 -9.16 8.70 8.22
CA TYR A 182 -10.45 8.76 8.91
C TYR A 182 -11.55 7.94 8.23
N ASP A 183 -11.25 7.19 7.18
CA ASP A 183 -12.20 6.22 6.63
C ASP A 183 -12.29 5.01 7.57
N THR A 184 -13.04 5.20 8.66
CA THR A 184 -13.36 4.17 9.64
C THR A 184 -14.18 3.02 9.07
N ARG A 185 -14.60 3.11 7.80
CA ARG A 185 -15.41 2.09 7.12
C ARG A 185 -14.61 0.91 6.58
N THR A 186 -13.29 1.00 6.64
CA THR A 186 -12.40 -0.11 6.28
C THR A 186 -11.49 -0.43 7.46
N PRO A 187 -11.89 -1.32 8.39
CA PRO A 187 -11.08 -1.70 9.54
C PRO A 187 -9.76 -2.38 9.16
N PHE A 188 -9.57 -2.76 7.90
CA PHE A 188 -8.39 -3.44 7.37
C PHE A 188 -7.34 -2.56 6.74
N PHE A 189 -7.68 -1.33 6.35
CA PHE A 189 -6.69 -0.43 5.74
C PHE A 189 -6.11 0.48 6.82
N GLY A 190 -4.86 0.21 7.17
CA GLY A 190 -4.10 1.01 8.12
C GLY A 190 -4.12 2.50 7.74
N ARG A 191 -3.90 3.36 8.74
CA ARG A 191 -3.88 4.80 8.57
C ARG A 191 -2.70 5.21 7.70
N TYR A 192 -2.95 5.51 6.43
CA TYR A 192 -1.92 6.05 5.54
C TYR A 192 -1.78 7.54 5.76
N THR A 193 -0.58 7.93 6.09
CA THR A 193 -0.19 9.31 6.37
C THR A 193 0.97 9.68 5.45
N VAL A 194 1.29 10.97 5.34
CA VAL A 194 2.49 11.43 4.62
C VAL A 194 3.75 10.78 5.21
N GLY A 195 3.74 10.45 6.50
CA GLY A 195 4.80 9.76 7.22
C GLY A 195 4.71 8.22 7.20
N SER A 196 3.76 7.63 6.49
CA SER A 196 3.67 6.17 6.37
C SER A 196 4.89 5.58 5.67
N THR A 197 5.35 4.42 6.11
CA THR A 197 6.49 3.70 5.53
C THR A 197 6.08 2.62 4.53
N ASN A 198 4.79 2.55 4.17
CA ASN A 198 4.28 1.58 3.21
C ASN A 198 3.46 2.25 2.12
N ALA A 199 3.57 1.77 0.88
CA ALA A 199 2.71 2.17 -0.23
C ALA A 199 1.36 1.45 -0.15
N GLN A 200 0.36 1.89 -0.94
CA GLN A 200 -0.94 1.25 -1.00
C GLN A 200 -1.71 1.56 -2.28
N TYR A 201 -2.39 0.55 -2.82
CA TYR A 201 -3.48 0.72 -3.77
C TYR A 201 -4.85 0.79 -3.08
N LEU A 202 -5.71 1.65 -3.55
CA LEU A 202 -7.05 1.92 -3.02
C LEU A 202 -8.11 1.59 -4.06
N PRO A 203 -8.71 0.40 -4.04
CA PRO A 203 -9.64 -0.06 -5.06
C PRO A 203 -10.85 0.87 -5.27
N MET A 204 -11.47 1.33 -4.17
CA MET A 204 -12.66 2.20 -4.22
C MET A 204 -12.40 3.58 -4.86
N ARG A 205 -11.15 3.94 -5.06
CA ARG A 205 -10.72 5.21 -5.64
C ARG A 205 -9.85 5.05 -6.87
N ASN A 206 -9.53 3.81 -7.21
CA ASN A 206 -8.58 3.46 -8.26
C ASN A 206 -7.31 4.31 -8.17
N ARG A 207 -6.60 4.22 -7.03
CA ARG A 207 -5.51 5.13 -6.68
C ARG A 207 -4.37 4.42 -5.99
N ILE A 208 -3.14 4.77 -6.35
CA ILE A 208 -1.91 4.37 -5.65
C ILE A 208 -1.45 5.54 -4.77
N VAL A 209 -1.00 5.24 -3.55
CA VAL A 209 -0.38 6.20 -2.62
C VAL A 209 1.01 5.69 -2.27
N ILE A 210 2.02 6.51 -2.52
CA ILE A 210 3.44 6.26 -2.21
C ILE A 210 3.90 7.37 -1.28
N PRO A 211 3.92 7.16 0.05
CA PRO A 211 4.30 8.18 1.02
C PRO A 211 5.78 8.56 0.94
N ALA A 212 6.13 9.74 1.43
CA ALA A 212 7.47 10.28 1.34
C ALA A 212 8.57 9.39 1.95
N PRO A 213 8.39 8.73 3.12
CA PRO A 213 9.43 7.84 3.67
C PRO A 213 9.81 6.66 2.77
N VAL A 214 8.92 6.23 1.88
CA VAL A 214 9.21 5.16 0.89
C VAL A 214 10.21 5.64 -0.19
N LEU A 215 10.33 6.95 -0.37
CA LEU A 215 11.21 7.58 -1.37
C LEU A 215 12.65 7.78 -0.83
N ARG A 216 13.16 6.83 -0.05
CA ARG A 216 14.51 6.83 0.52
C ARG A 216 15.15 5.45 0.44
N MET A 217 16.45 5.41 0.71
CA MET A 217 17.16 4.15 0.89
C MET A 217 16.47 3.28 1.97
N PRO A 218 16.39 1.96 1.79
CA PRO A 218 16.94 1.18 0.68
C PRO A 218 16.02 1.07 -0.56
N MET A 219 14.89 1.78 -0.62
CA MET A 219 13.91 1.65 -1.69
C MET A 219 14.25 2.52 -2.92
N PHE A 220 14.75 3.74 -2.68
CA PHE A 220 14.93 4.73 -3.73
C PHE A 220 16.08 5.71 -3.42
N SER A 221 16.82 6.06 -4.45
CA SER A 221 17.79 7.17 -4.43
C SER A 221 17.95 7.73 -5.85
N THR A 222 17.95 9.04 -5.98
CA THR A 222 18.21 9.73 -7.25
C THR A 222 19.69 9.61 -7.70
N ALA A 223 20.59 9.27 -6.77
CA ALA A 223 22.01 9.09 -7.03
C ALA A 223 22.39 7.61 -7.33
N ALA A 224 21.44 6.67 -7.15
CA ALA A 224 21.71 5.27 -7.42
C ALA A 224 21.39 4.91 -8.89
N PRO A 225 22.03 3.85 -9.45
CA PRO A 225 21.71 3.32 -10.76
C PRO A 225 20.22 3.01 -10.92
N LYS A 226 19.71 3.04 -12.15
CA LYS A 226 18.30 2.71 -12.43
C LYS A 226 17.96 1.29 -12.00
N ALA A 227 18.86 0.34 -12.21
CA ALA A 227 18.70 -1.04 -11.72
C ALA A 227 18.31 -1.08 -10.24
N PHE A 228 19.01 -0.33 -9.39
CA PHE A 228 18.72 -0.25 -7.98
C PHE A 228 17.32 0.35 -7.70
N THR A 229 16.99 1.47 -8.34
CA THR A 229 15.72 2.17 -8.08
C THR A 229 14.51 1.41 -8.60
N PHE A 230 14.64 0.72 -9.74
CA PHE A 230 13.58 -0.12 -10.28
C PHE A 230 13.42 -1.42 -9.48
N GLY A 231 14.50 -2.09 -9.06
CA GLY A 231 14.41 -3.23 -8.17
C GLY A 231 13.73 -2.88 -6.82
N GLY A 232 14.11 -1.77 -6.22
CA GLY A 232 13.56 -1.27 -4.95
C GLY A 232 12.16 -0.67 -5.09
N LEU A 233 12.10 0.63 -5.42
CA LEU A 233 10.84 1.37 -5.53
C LEU A 233 9.97 0.87 -6.69
N GLY A 234 10.58 0.54 -7.84
CA GLY A 234 9.85 0.03 -8.99
C GLY A 234 9.07 -1.24 -8.65
N GLY A 235 9.71 -2.20 -7.96
CA GLY A 235 9.03 -3.39 -7.47
C GLY A 235 7.86 -3.09 -6.52
N ALA A 236 8.00 -2.09 -5.64
CA ALA A 236 6.91 -1.66 -4.77
C ALA A 236 5.76 -0.97 -5.55
N VAL A 237 6.09 -0.14 -6.52
CA VAL A 237 5.09 0.52 -7.39
C VAL A 237 4.36 -0.51 -8.26
N GLY A 238 5.07 -1.49 -8.82
CA GLY A 238 4.48 -2.60 -9.55
C GLY A 238 3.54 -3.45 -8.70
N HIS A 239 3.93 -3.71 -7.45
CA HIS A 239 3.09 -4.36 -6.45
C HIS A 239 1.75 -3.63 -6.29
N GLU A 240 1.77 -2.29 -6.13
CA GLU A 240 0.55 -1.49 -6.00
C GLU A 240 -0.29 -1.45 -7.29
N PHE A 241 0.33 -1.44 -8.48
CA PHE A 241 -0.39 -1.58 -9.74
C PHE A 241 -1.09 -2.94 -9.85
N THR A 242 -0.42 -4.00 -9.40
CA THR A 242 -0.94 -5.36 -9.45
C THR A 242 -2.15 -5.56 -8.55
N HIS A 243 -2.22 -4.85 -7.42
CA HIS A 243 -3.41 -4.86 -6.55
C HIS A 243 -4.70 -4.40 -7.26
N ALA A 244 -4.62 -3.71 -8.39
CA ALA A 244 -5.80 -3.43 -9.20
C ALA A 244 -6.42 -4.68 -9.82
N PHE A 245 -5.65 -5.76 -9.96
CA PHE A 245 -6.01 -6.99 -10.66
C PHE A 245 -5.93 -8.24 -9.79
N ASP A 246 -5.53 -8.11 -8.52
CA ASP A 246 -5.47 -9.19 -7.56
C ASP A 246 -6.87 -9.77 -7.24
N PRO A 247 -6.98 -10.88 -6.48
CA PRO A 247 -8.27 -11.49 -6.14
C PRO A 247 -9.28 -10.55 -5.48
N VAL A 248 -8.83 -9.45 -4.88
CA VAL A 248 -9.68 -8.42 -4.26
C VAL A 248 -9.94 -7.27 -5.22
N GLY A 249 -8.88 -6.69 -5.79
CA GLY A 249 -8.93 -5.49 -6.62
C GLY A 249 -9.61 -5.71 -7.96
N ARG A 250 -9.56 -6.93 -8.54
CA ARG A 250 -10.21 -7.28 -9.81
C ARG A 250 -11.72 -7.05 -9.82
N HIS A 251 -12.35 -7.00 -8.64
CA HIS A 251 -13.78 -6.72 -8.50
C HIS A 251 -14.16 -5.24 -8.53
N TRP A 252 -13.20 -4.35 -8.74
CA TRP A 252 -13.39 -2.90 -8.82
C TRP A 252 -13.02 -2.41 -10.21
N ASP A 253 -13.85 -1.55 -10.80
CA ASP A 253 -13.56 -0.92 -12.09
C ASP A 253 -12.66 0.32 -11.95
N GLY A 254 -12.31 0.94 -13.08
CA GLY A 254 -11.49 2.16 -13.12
C GLY A 254 -12.12 3.40 -12.45
N ARG A 255 -13.43 3.37 -12.15
CA ARG A 255 -14.16 4.41 -11.43
C ARG A 255 -14.27 4.12 -9.92
N GLY A 256 -13.75 2.98 -9.46
CA GLY A 256 -13.86 2.55 -8.08
C GLY A 256 -15.25 1.97 -7.72
N HIS A 257 -16.00 1.51 -8.69
CA HIS A 257 -17.27 0.81 -8.46
C HIS A 257 -17.02 -0.68 -8.44
N ARG A 258 -17.60 -1.37 -7.46
CA ARG A 258 -17.54 -2.82 -7.40
C ARG A 258 -18.50 -3.44 -8.41
N ARG A 259 -17.96 -4.16 -9.39
CA ARG A 259 -18.71 -4.89 -10.40
C ARG A 259 -17.90 -6.04 -10.99
N ASP A 260 -18.59 -7.01 -11.56
CA ASP A 260 -17.96 -8.06 -12.36
C ASP A 260 -17.82 -7.55 -13.80
N TRP A 261 -16.58 -7.41 -14.27
CA TRP A 261 -16.25 -6.92 -15.60
C TRP A 261 -15.37 -7.92 -16.38
N TRP A 262 -15.06 -9.05 -15.76
CA TRP A 262 -14.27 -10.11 -16.35
C TRP A 262 -15.17 -11.07 -17.16
N SER A 263 -14.74 -11.44 -18.36
CA SER A 263 -15.39 -12.53 -19.10
C SER A 263 -15.16 -13.89 -18.41
N ALA A 264 -15.97 -14.88 -18.73
CA ALA A 264 -15.80 -16.24 -18.20
C ALA A 264 -14.46 -16.85 -18.62
N ILE A 265 -14.03 -16.62 -19.87
CA ILE A 265 -12.75 -17.11 -20.42
C ILE A 265 -11.58 -16.49 -19.65
N SER A 266 -11.56 -15.15 -19.52
CA SER A 266 -10.48 -14.48 -18.82
C SER A 266 -10.44 -14.83 -17.32
N ARG A 267 -11.59 -15.12 -16.69
CA ARG A 267 -11.61 -15.63 -15.30
C ARG A 267 -10.98 -16.99 -15.16
N ASP A 268 -11.33 -17.94 -16.02
CA ASP A 268 -10.76 -19.29 -15.98
C ASP A 268 -9.23 -19.24 -16.15
N MET A 269 -8.75 -18.44 -17.11
CA MET A 269 -7.32 -18.27 -17.34
C MET A 269 -6.61 -17.56 -16.18
N TYR A 270 -7.27 -16.59 -15.54
CA TYR A 270 -6.78 -15.95 -14.33
C TYR A 270 -6.64 -16.95 -13.19
N ASP A 271 -7.66 -17.74 -12.93
CA ASP A 271 -7.68 -18.71 -11.83
C ASP A 271 -6.63 -19.82 -12.02
N LYS A 272 -6.35 -20.24 -13.27
CA LYS A 272 -5.24 -21.17 -13.60
C LYS A 272 -3.88 -20.56 -13.26
N ARG A 273 -3.64 -19.27 -13.58
CA ARG A 273 -2.40 -18.55 -13.28
C ARG A 273 -2.20 -18.35 -11.78
N LEU A 274 -3.26 -17.95 -11.10
CA LEU A 274 -3.25 -17.84 -9.64
C LEU A 274 -2.99 -19.19 -8.97
N GLY A 275 -3.56 -20.28 -9.51
CA GLY A 275 -3.31 -21.64 -9.07
C GLY A 275 -1.85 -22.07 -9.21
N CYS A 276 -1.16 -21.67 -10.30
CA CYS A 276 0.27 -21.88 -10.44
C CYS A 276 1.05 -21.17 -9.31
N LEU A 277 0.77 -19.89 -9.08
CA LEU A 277 1.47 -19.10 -8.05
C LEU A 277 1.25 -19.66 -6.64
N ARG A 278 0.04 -20.11 -6.32
CA ARG A 278 -0.25 -20.83 -5.06
C ARG A 278 0.64 -22.05 -4.88
N ARG A 279 0.82 -22.88 -5.92
CA ARG A 279 1.72 -24.05 -5.87
C ARG A 279 3.18 -23.62 -5.69
N SER A 280 3.59 -22.56 -6.37
CA SER A 280 4.95 -22.02 -6.26
C SER A 280 5.29 -21.52 -4.85
N HIS A 281 4.31 -20.97 -4.12
CA HIS A 281 4.45 -20.57 -2.71
C HIS A 281 4.30 -21.74 -1.73
N GLY A 282 3.86 -22.91 -2.15
CA GLY A 282 3.51 -24.01 -1.24
C GLY A 282 2.38 -23.64 -0.27
N SER A 283 1.59 -22.61 -0.60
CA SER A 283 0.67 -21.92 0.31
C SER A 283 -0.46 -22.82 0.85
N ALA A 284 -0.86 -23.87 0.15
CA ALA A 284 -1.86 -24.79 0.66
C ALA A 284 -1.40 -25.48 1.97
N GLN A 285 -0.12 -25.84 2.09
CA GLN A 285 0.44 -26.45 3.30
C GLN A 285 0.72 -25.42 4.40
N PHE A 286 1.23 -24.26 4.05
CA PHE A 286 1.60 -23.20 4.99
C PHE A 286 0.37 -22.63 5.73
N TYR A 287 -0.72 -22.37 5.01
CA TYR A 287 -1.98 -21.89 5.61
C TYR A 287 -2.67 -22.99 6.40
N ALA A 288 -2.69 -24.23 5.92
CA ALA A 288 -3.27 -25.35 6.63
C ALA A 288 -2.56 -25.61 7.98
N GLN A 289 -1.24 -25.58 8.03
CA GLN A 289 -0.47 -25.77 9.26
C GLN A 289 -0.66 -24.63 10.26
N ARG A 290 -0.75 -23.36 9.80
CA ARG A 290 -0.95 -22.20 10.68
C ARG A 290 -2.37 -22.12 11.23
N VAL A 291 -3.36 -22.52 10.47
CA VAL A 291 -4.76 -22.56 10.93
C VAL A 291 -4.98 -23.67 11.91
N GLN A 292 -4.33 -24.84 11.73
CA GLN A 292 -4.37 -25.90 12.73
C GLN A 292 -3.75 -25.49 14.08
N SER A 293 -2.78 -24.56 14.09
CA SER A 293 -2.21 -24.04 15.33
C SER A 293 -3.07 -22.99 16.05
N CYS A 294 -3.97 -22.30 15.33
CA CYS A 294 -4.80 -21.23 15.86
C CYS A 294 -6.29 -21.57 16.03
N ALA A 295 -6.77 -22.65 15.41
CA ALA A 295 -8.18 -23.02 15.47
C ALA A 295 -8.33 -24.49 15.81
N LYS A 296 -8.90 -24.76 16.97
CA LYS A 296 -9.52 -26.08 17.24
C LYS A 296 -10.77 -26.32 16.40
N GLU A 297 -11.23 -25.33 15.62
CA GLU A 297 -12.45 -25.43 14.79
C GLU A 297 -12.39 -24.52 13.56
N THR A 298 -12.76 -25.10 12.42
CA THR A 298 -13.22 -24.50 11.16
C THR A 298 -12.17 -24.13 10.09
N ALA A 299 -12.58 -24.36 8.83
CA ALA A 299 -11.87 -24.04 7.59
C ALA A 299 -11.35 -22.59 7.55
N VAL A 300 -10.14 -22.39 7.00
CA VAL A 300 -9.60 -21.05 6.75
C VAL A 300 -10.66 -20.20 6.05
N PRO A 301 -11.03 -19.04 6.58
CA PRO A 301 -11.97 -18.19 5.88
C PRO A 301 -11.43 -17.90 4.47
N ILE A 302 -12.23 -18.14 3.44
CA ILE A 302 -11.91 -17.83 2.01
C ILE A 302 -11.32 -16.41 1.87
N PHE A 303 -11.71 -15.52 2.77
CA PHE A 303 -11.22 -14.15 2.83
C PHE A 303 -9.71 -14.07 3.15
N ALA A 304 -9.21 -14.83 4.13
CA ALA A 304 -7.80 -14.82 4.49
C ALA A 304 -6.91 -15.44 3.39
N GLN A 305 -7.40 -16.45 2.70
CA GLN A 305 -6.71 -17.03 1.54
C GLN A 305 -6.61 -16.02 0.39
N ASN A 306 -7.70 -15.29 0.09
CA ASN A 306 -7.69 -14.27 -0.95
C ASN A 306 -6.74 -13.11 -0.66
N GLU A 307 -6.55 -12.73 0.61
CA GLU A 307 -5.59 -11.68 0.99
C GLU A 307 -4.15 -12.13 0.75
N ALA A 308 -3.81 -13.35 1.11
CA ALA A 308 -2.46 -13.87 0.89
C ALA A 308 -2.15 -14.06 -0.60
N ASP A 309 -3.12 -14.55 -1.37
CA ASP A 309 -2.97 -14.67 -2.82
C ASP A 309 -2.82 -13.30 -3.48
N ALA A 310 -3.51 -12.26 -2.97
CA ALA A 310 -3.39 -10.90 -3.44
C ALA A 310 -1.96 -10.36 -3.26
N GLU A 311 -1.39 -10.54 -2.06
CA GLU A 311 -0.03 -10.10 -1.74
C GLU A 311 1.03 -10.88 -2.54
N ASN A 312 0.87 -12.21 -2.65
CA ASN A 312 1.79 -13.06 -3.41
C ASN A 312 1.76 -12.73 -4.91
N MET A 313 0.58 -12.47 -5.47
CA MET A 313 0.41 -12.03 -6.84
C MET A 313 1.03 -10.66 -7.07
N ALA A 314 0.83 -9.73 -6.14
CA ALA A 314 1.36 -8.38 -6.21
C ALA A 314 2.90 -8.37 -6.17
N ASP A 315 3.51 -9.20 -5.31
CA ASP A 315 4.96 -9.36 -5.25
C ASP A 315 5.52 -9.91 -6.57
N PHE A 316 4.87 -10.91 -7.15
CA PHE A 316 5.35 -11.58 -8.36
C PHE A 316 5.14 -10.73 -9.63
N ALA A 317 3.88 -10.43 -9.97
CA ALA A 317 3.57 -9.70 -11.21
C ALA A 317 4.10 -8.26 -11.16
N GLY A 318 4.10 -7.64 -9.98
CA GLY A 318 4.65 -6.30 -9.79
C GLY A 318 6.17 -6.24 -10.00
N LEU A 319 6.91 -7.28 -9.59
CA LEU A 319 8.35 -7.35 -9.84
C LEU A 319 8.66 -7.58 -11.33
N MET A 320 7.88 -8.44 -12.00
CA MET A 320 8.00 -8.64 -13.46
C MET A 320 7.79 -7.33 -14.21
N SER A 321 6.70 -6.60 -13.92
CA SER A 321 6.43 -5.30 -14.52
C SER A 321 7.57 -4.30 -14.29
N SER A 322 8.18 -4.35 -13.09
CA SER A 322 9.31 -3.49 -12.77
C SER A 322 10.57 -3.86 -13.56
N TYR A 323 10.83 -5.16 -13.73
CA TYR A 323 11.95 -5.61 -14.56
C TYR A 323 11.75 -5.21 -16.03
N ASN A 324 10.57 -5.42 -16.58
CA ASN A 324 10.26 -5.02 -17.96
C ASN A 324 10.41 -3.51 -18.17
N ALA A 325 9.93 -2.70 -17.20
CA ALA A 325 10.13 -1.25 -17.23
C ALA A 325 11.63 -0.87 -17.22
N TYR A 326 12.42 -1.55 -16.40
CA TYR A 326 13.87 -1.34 -16.30
C TYR A 326 14.58 -1.78 -17.60
N ALA A 327 14.32 -2.98 -18.08
CA ALA A 327 14.95 -3.54 -19.28
C ALA A 327 14.71 -2.65 -20.51
N ASN A 328 13.51 -2.08 -20.64
CA ASN A 328 13.15 -1.17 -21.72
C ASN A 328 13.91 0.17 -21.69
N LEU A 329 14.57 0.54 -20.59
CA LEU A 329 15.42 1.71 -20.52
C LEU A 329 16.80 1.47 -21.16
N GLY A 330 17.23 0.21 -21.27
CA GLY A 330 18.55 -0.14 -21.77
C GLY A 330 19.72 0.34 -20.88
N ASP A 331 19.42 0.69 -19.63
CA ASP A 331 20.41 1.20 -18.67
C ASP A 331 21.31 0.07 -18.19
N LYS A 332 22.64 0.28 -18.27
CA LYS A 332 23.67 -0.68 -17.87
C LYS A 332 24.59 -0.13 -16.78
N GLU A 333 24.18 0.94 -16.11
CA GLU A 333 24.95 1.54 -15.03
C GLU A 333 25.13 0.55 -13.88
N LYS A 334 26.35 0.50 -13.32
CA LYS A 334 26.75 -0.39 -12.22
C LYS A 334 27.11 0.42 -10.98
N LEU A 335 27.02 -0.20 -9.81
CA LEU A 335 27.69 0.33 -8.63
C LEU A 335 29.18 -0.01 -8.71
N LYS A 336 30.03 1.01 -8.70
CA LYS A 336 31.49 0.87 -8.90
C LYS A 336 32.16 0.00 -7.81
N GLU A 337 31.60 0.03 -6.61
CA GLU A 337 32.13 -0.65 -5.42
C GLU A 337 31.71 -2.13 -5.35
N LEU A 338 30.78 -2.56 -6.21
CA LEU A 338 30.24 -3.91 -6.19
C LEU A 338 30.54 -4.62 -7.53
N ASN A 339 31.01 -5.86 -7.44
CA ASN A 339 31.28 -6.69 -8.61
C ASN A 339 30.01 -7.40 -9.11
N PHE A 340 28.91 -6.62 -9.28
CA PHE A 340 27.67 -7.09 -9.86
C PHE A 340 27.38 -6.32 -11.15
N ASP A 341 26.78 -7.01 -12.13
CA ASP A 341 26.23 -6.31 -13.28
C ASP A 341 24.91 -5.60 -12.94
N SER A 342 24.38 -4.86 -13.89
CA SER A 342 23.18 -4.06 -13.66
C SER A 342 21.92 -4.90 -13.47
N GLU A 343 21.83 -6.09 -14.07
CA GLU A 343 20.68 -6.99 -13.89
C GLU A 343 20.75 -7.68 -12.53
N GLN A 344 21.93 -8.15 -12.12
CA GLN A 344 22.17 -8.68 -10.78
C GLN A 344 21.84 -7.63 -9.73
N LEU A 345 22.24 -6.35 -9.95
CA LEU A 345 21.92 -5.26 -9.04
C LEU A 345 20.40 -5.03 -8.92
N PHE A 346 19.65 -5.13 -10.01
CA PHE A 346 18.18 -5.03 -10.00
C PHE A 346 17.59 -6.10 -9.07
N PHE A 347 17.96 -7.36 -9.25
CA PHE A 347 17.41 -8.47 -8.44
C PHE A 347 17.85 -8.41 -6.97
N ILE A 348 19.10 -8.05 -6.69
CA ILE A 348 19.58 -7.84 -5.32
C ILE A 348 18.73 -6.74 -4.65
N SER A 349 18.57 -5.59 -5.31
CA SER A 349 17.84 -4.46 -4.74
C SER A 349 16.35 -4.78 -4.53
N SER A 350 15.76 -5.64 -5.36
CA SER A 350 14.37 -6.07 -5.20
C SER A 350 14.16 -6.85 -3.89
N CYS A 351 15.19 -7.51 -3.37
CA CYS A 351 15.15 -8.30 -2.14
C CYS A 351 15.60 -7.55 -0.88
N VAL A 352 16.41 -6.50 -1.01
CA VAL A 352 16.91 -5.74 0.16
C VAL A 352 15.78 -5.24 1.06
N LYS A 353 14.65 -4.85 0.49
CA LYS A 353 13.45 -4.42 1.25
C LYS A 353 12.87 -5.51 2.15
N TRP A 354 13.17 -6.79 1.89
CA TRP A 354 12.69 -7.93 2.66
C TRP A 354 13.68 -8.39 3.73
N CYS A 355 14.85 -7.73 3.87
CA CYS A 355 15.79 -8.05 4.93
C CYS A 355 15.14 -7.81 6.30
N ALA A 356 15.05 -8.87 7.09
CA ALA A 356 14.45 -8.86 8.41
C ALA A 356 15.33 -9.61 9.41
N LYS A 357 15.27 -9.20 10.68
CA LYS A 357 15.92 -9.94 11.76
C LYS A 357 15.32 -11.34 11.85
N ALA A 358 16.14 -12.36 12.09
CA ALA A 358 15.68 -13.73 12.32
C ALA A 358 14.59 -13.76 13.41
N GLY A 359 13.47 -14.43 13.13
CA GLY A 359 12.32 -14.50 14.03
C GLY A 359 11.41 -13.28 14.03
N ALA A 360 11.66 -12.26 13.19
CA ALA A 360 10.74 -11.14 13.04
C ALA A 360 9.36 -11.63 12.58
N SER A 361 8.31 -11.20 13.29
CA SER A 361 6.94 -11.51 12.91
C SER A 361 6.52 -10.75 11.64
N HIS A 362 5.64 -11.35 10.86
CA HIS A 362 4.98 -10.72 9.73
C HIS A 362 3.46 -10.88 9.88
N ALA A 363 2.71 -9.98 9.27
CA ALA A 363 1.25 -10.06 9.29
C ALA A 363 0.78 -11.34 8.56
N LEU A 364 -0.29 -11.97 9.05
CA LEU A 364 -0.80 -13.26 8.54
C LEU A 364 -1.13 -13.26 7.04
N ARG A 365 -1.43 -12.10 6.47
CA ARG A 365 -1.71 -11.94 5.04
C ARG A 365 -0.47 -12.03 4.14
N TYR A 366 0.74 -11.91 4.69
CA TYR A 366 1.98 -11.95 3.94
C TYR A 366 2.67 -13.31 4.06
N ALA A 367 3.29 -13.76 2.98
CA ALA A 367 4.27 -14.84 3.04
C ALA A 367 5.49 -14.43 3.88
N PRO A 368 6.30 -15.38 4.37
CA PRO A 368 7.57 -15.10 5.01
C PRO A 368 8.47 -14.21 4.14
N TRP A 369 9.30 -13.37 4.77
CA TRP A 369 10.15 -12.41 4.07
C TRP A 369 11.03 -13.06 2.99
N SER A 370 11.61 -14.24 3.28
CA SER A 370 12.39 -15.01 2.31
C SER A 370 11.56 -15.48 1.12
N GLU A 371 10.31 -15.86 1.32
CA GLU A 371 9.42 -16.28 0.23
C GLU A 371 8.99 -15.10 -0.63
N ARG A 372 8.74 -13.93 -0.03
CA ARG A 372 8.44 -12.70 -0.77
C ARG A 372 9.59 -12.25 -1.68
N CYS A 373 10.84 -12.59 -1.35
CA CYS A 373 12.00 -12.42 -2.23
C CYS A 373 12.10 -13.58 -3.23
N ASN A 374 12.22 -14.81 -2.75
CA ASN A 374 12.68 -15.94 -3.56
C ASN A 374 11.61 -16.48 -4.51
N VAL A 375 10.32 -16.44 -4.14
CA VAL A 375 9.27 -17.02 -5.00
C VAL A 375 9.04 -16.19 -6.27
N PRO A 376 8.97 -14.86 -6.25
CA PRO A 376 9.01 -14.06 -7.47
C PRO A 376 10.24 -14.38 -8.33
N LEU A 377 11.44 -14.36 -7.76
CA LEU A 377 12.70 -14.53 -8.49
C LEU A 377 12.81 -15.87 -9.19
N LYS A 378 12.47 -16.99 -8.53
CA LYS A 378 12.57 -18.32 -9.14
C LYS A 378 11.62 -18.52 -10.33
N ASN A 379 10.59 -17.68 -10.46
CA ASN A 379 9.67 -17.70 -11.60
C ASN A 379 10.09 -16.74 -12.74
N MET A 380 11.18 -15.98 -12.58
CA MET A 380 11.72 -15.09 -13.59
C MET A 380 12.93 -15.76 -14.28
N GLU A 381 12.84 -15.95 -15.62
CA GLU A 381 13.95 -16.51 -16.40
C GLU A 381 15.18 -15.63 -16.37
N GLU A 382 14.96 -14.32 -16.37
CA GLU A 382 15.98 -13.28 -16.37
C GLU A 382 16.84 -13.34 -15.09
N PHE A 383 16.22 -13.68 -13.94
CA PHE A 383 16.97 -13.93 -12.71
C PHE A 383 17.90 -15.13 -12.86
N GLY A 384 17.36 -16.24 -13.38
CA GLY A 384 18.14 -17.46 -13.60
C GLY A 384 19.31 -17.25 -14.56
N ALA A 385 19.12 -16.39 -15.57
CA ALA A 385 20.16 -16.03 -16.53
C ALA A 385 21.21 -15.09 -15.90
N ALA A 386 20.79 -14.06 -15.17
CA ALA A 386 21.69 -13.06 -14.54
C ALA A 386 22.65 -13.69 -13.51
N PHE A 387 22.24 -14.79 -12.86
CA PHE A 387 23.05 -15.48 -11.84
C PHE A 387 23.56 -16.85 -12.29
N ASP A 388 23.51 -17.15 -13.58
CA ASP A 388 23.97 -18.43 -14.17
C ASP A 388 23.41 -19.66 -13.45
N CYS A 389 22.15 -19.58 -12.98
CA CYS A 389 21.53 -20.70 -12.30
C CYS A 389 21.29 -21.86 -13.28
N PRO A 390 21.69 -23.10 -12.96
CA PRO A 390 21.37 -24.26 -13.83
C PRO A 390 19.85 -24.46 -13.95
N VAL A 391 19.40 -24.75 -15.17
CA VAL A 391 17.98 -25.12 -15.39
C VAL A 391 17.64 -26.36 -14.57
N GLY A 392 16.51 -26.35 -13.89
CA GLY A 392 16.08 -27.40 -12.96
C GLY A 392 16.58 -27.22 -11.52
N SER A 393 17.45 -26.19 -11.25
CA SER A 393 17.81 -25.84 -9.88
C SER A 393 16.64 -25.21 -9.11
N PRO A 394 16.65 -25.18 -7.77
CA PRO A 394 15.57 -24.60 -6.99
C PRO A 394 15.21 -23.16 -7.34
N MET A 395 16.19 -22.36 -7.79
CA MET A 395 16.02 -20.95 -8.18
C MET A 395 15.83 -20.76 -9.70
N ARG A 396 15.87 -21.83 -10.50
CA ARG A 396 15.52 -21.84 -11.94
C ARG A 396 14.78 -23.13 -12.30
N PRO A 397 13.57 -23.35 -11.74
CA PRO A 397 12.80 -24.57 -12.02
C PRO A 397 12.39 -24.65 -13.50
N VAL A 398 12.17 -25.86 -14.01
CA VAL A 398 11.71 -26.09 -15.39
C VAL A 398 10.31 -25.48 -15.60
N GLU A 399 9.41 -25.70 -14.64
CA GLU A 399 8.06 -25.13 -14.67
C GLU A 399 8.04 -23.83 -13.87
N ARG A 400 7.68 -22.74 -14.54
CA ARG A 400 7.55 -21.40 -13.95
C ARG A 400 6.17 -20.84 -14.17
N CYS A 401 5.75 -20.01 -13.22
CA CYS A 401 4.50 -19.27 -13.33
C CYS A 401 4.71 -18.03 -14.19
N VAL A 402 3.74 -17.73 -15.03
CA VAL A 402 3.65 -16.49 -15.81
C VAL A 402 2.29 -15.89 -15.53
N PHE A 403 2.23 -14.56 -15.29
CA PHE A 403 0.96 -13.90 -15.01
C PHE A 403 0.46 -13.10 -16.22
N TRP A 404 1.23 -12.11 -16.69
CA TRP A 404 0.89 -11.32 -17.89
C TRP A 404 1.35 -11.95 -19.19
#